data_77ea4fd16304ca95ca83bd5554344e5e
#
_entry.id   77ea4fd16304ca95ca83bd5554344e5e
#
_cell.length_a   1.000
_cell.length_b   1.000
_cell.length_c   1.000
_cell.angle_alpha   90.00
_cell.angle_beta   90.00
_cell.angle_gamma   90.00
#
_symmetry.space_group_name_H-M   'P 1'
#
loop_
_entity.id
_entity.type
_entity.pdbx_description
1 polymer ?
#
loop_
_entity_poly.entity_id
_entity_poly.type
_entity_poly.pdbx_seq_one_letter_code
_entity_poly.pdbx_strand_id
1 'polypeptide(L)'
;MPKRNNYISWDEYFMWIAILSAQRSKDPNTQVWACIVNQDNHIVWIWYNGFPCGCSDEELPRDREWDFLDTKYPFVVHAEVNAVLNSGWRNLKDCKIYVALFPCNECAKVIIQSWIKLTKLEITTDEIVLKFK
;
A
#
# COMPACT_ATOMS: atom_id res chain seq x y z
N MET A 1 24.68 -18.31 -23.56
CA MET A 1 24.80 -18.27 -22.09
C MET A 1 23.48 -18.72 -21.46
N PRO A 2 23.49 -19.49 -20.35
CA PRO A 2 22.27 -19.83 -19.63
C PRO A 2 21.70 -18.56 -18.95
N LYS A 3 20.37 -18.53 -18.72
CA LYS A 3 19.72 -17.44 -17.98
C LYS A 3 20.22 -17.40 -16.53
N ARG A 4 20.23 -16.23 -15.92
CA ARG A 4 20.49 -16.07 -14.49
C ARG A 4 19.37 -16.74 -13.68
N ASN A 5 19.71 -17.48 -12.62
CA ASN A 5 18.75 -18.22 -11.80
C ASN A 5 18.47 -17.57 -10.44
N ASN A 6 19.25 -16.55 -10.05
CA ASN A 6 19.16 -15.85 -8.76
C ASN A 6 18.40 -14.51 -8.88
N TYR A 7 17.36 -14.45 -9.68
CA TYR A 7 16.47 -13.29 -9.73
C TYR A 7 15.29 -13.48 -8.77
N ILE A 8 14.77 -12.36 -8.26
CA ILE A 8 13.63 -12.34 -7.34
C ILE A 8 12.34 -12.75 -8.05
N SER A 9 11.38 -13.29 -7.29
CA SER A 9 10.03 -13.56 -7.77
C SER A 9 9.26 -12.26 -8.04
N TRP A 10 8.14 -12.37 -8.77
CA TRP A 10 7.23 -11.24 -8.98
C TRP A 10 6.67 -10.69 -7.67
N ASP A 11 6.33 -11.56 -6.72
CA ASP A 11 5.81 -11.14 -5.42
C ASP A 11 6.87 -10.37 -4.63
N GLU A 12 8.11 -10.87 -4.57
CA GLU A 12 9.23 -10.14 -3.95
C GLU A 12 9.46 -8.79 -4.63
N TYR A 13 9.41 -8.73 -5.96
CA TYR A 13 9.57 -7.50 -6.73
C TYR A 13 8.52 -6.45 -6.35
N PHE A 14 7.24 -6.82 -6.36
CA PHE A 14 6.16 -5.90 -6.02
C PHE A 14 6.20 -5.47 -4.55
N MET A 15 6.59 -6.36 -3.65
CA MET A 15 6.80 -6.03 -2.24
C MET A 15 7.89 -4.99 -2.05
N TRP A 16 9.03 -5.14 -2.73
CA TRP A 16 10.12 -4.18 -2.63
C TRP A 16 9.74 -2.79 -3.14
N ILE A 17 9.06 -2.72 -4.28
CA ILE A 17 8.57 -1.44 -4.82
C ILE A 17 7.58 -0.80 -3.85
N ALA A 18 6.71 -1.61 -3.28
CA ALA A 18 5.73 -1.15 -2.32
C ALA A 18 6.38 -0.64 -1.02
N ILE A 19 7.37 -1.35 -0.47
CA ILE A 19 8.16 -0.91 0.69
C ILE A 19 8.86 0.43 0.41
N LEU A 20 9.42 0.59 -0.79
CA LEU A 20 10.03 1.86 -1.19
C LEU A 20 8.99 2.99 -1.21
N SER A 21 7.79 2.71 -1.66
CA SER A 21 6.70 3.70 -1.67
C SER A 21 6.32 4.17 -0.26
N ALA A 22 6.35 3.30 0.74
CA ALA A 22 6.09 3.65 2.13
C ALA A 22 7.02 4.73 2.68
N GLN A 23 8.24 4.83 2.14
CA GLN A 23 9.20 5.88 2.53
C GLN A 23 8.73 7.29 2.17
N ARG A 24 7.68 7.42 1.38
CA ARG A 24 7.02 8.69 1.07
C ARG A 24 5.97 9.07 2.10
N SER A 25 5.52 8.14 2.95
CA SER A 25 4.56 8.47 4.01
C SER A 25 5.17 9.43 5.02
N LYS A 26 4.45 10.49 5.33
CA LYS A 26 4.83 11.50 6.33
C LYS A 26 4.25 11.18 7.71
N ASP A 27 3.57 10.06 7.88
CA ASP A 27 3.06 9.62 9.18
C ASP A 27 4.24 9.19 10.07
N PRO A 28 4.48 9.85 11.22
CA PRO A 28 5.62 9.52 12.07
C PRO A 28 5.49 8.17 12.77
N ASN A 29 4.27 7.63 12.86
CA ASN A 29 3.99 6.43 13.64
C ASN A 29 3.96 5.16 12.80
N THR A 30 3.37 5.22 11.59
CA THR A 30 3.16 4.02 10.78
C THR A 30 3.22 4.37 9.30
N GLN A 31 4.18 3.80 8.59
CA GLN A 31 4.34 3.94 7.15
C GLN A 31 3.88 2.63 6.50
N VAL A 32 2.74 2.68 5.82
CA VAL A 32 2.15 1.53 5.13
C VAL A 32 1.97 1.84 3.64
N TRP A 33 1.84 0.80 2.86
CA TRP A 33 1.81 0.86 1.42
C TRP A 33 0.79 -0.11 0.83
N ALA A 34 0.37 0.17 -0.38
CA ALA A 34 -0.42 -0.72 -1.21
C ALA A 34 0.03 -0.63 -2.66
N CYS A 35 0.19 -1.78 -3.32
CA CYS A 35 0.57 -1.89 -4.73
C CYS A 35 -0.47 -2.73 -5.46
N ILE A 36 -1.09 -2.16 -6.48
CA ILE A 36 -2.07 -2.84 -7.34
C ILE A 36 -1.39 -3.28 -8.63
N VAL A 37 -1.54 -4.56 -8.96
CA VAL A 37 -0.88 -5.21 -10.10
C VAL A 37 -1.91 -5.94 -10.93
N ASN A 38 -1.86 -5.81 -12.24
CA ASN A 38 -2.75 -6.53 -13.15
C ASN A 38 -2.29 -7.98 -13.40
N GLN A 39 -3.06 -8.72 -14.19
CA GLN A 39 -2.80 -10.13 -14.51
C GLN A 39 -1.51 -10.33 -15.33
N ASP A 40 -1.05 -9.31 -16.03
CA ASP A 40 0.19 -9.32 -16.83
C ASP A 40 1.43 -8.89 -16.03
N ASN A 41 1.33 -8.80 -14.70
CA ASN A 41 2.37 -8.32 -13.80
C ASN A 41 2.80 -6.87 -14.05
N HIS A 42 1.89 -6.03 -14.58
CA HIS A 42 2.13 -4.60 -14.65
C HIS A 42 1.58 -3.91 -13.41
N ILE A 43 2.36 -3.02 -12.82
CA ILE A 43 1.89 -2.15 -11.74
C ILE A 43 0.85 -1.19 -12.31
N VAL A 44 -0.37 -1.29 -11.81
CA VAL A 44 -1.47 -0.39 -12.16
C VAL A 44 -1.34 0.91 -11.38
N TRP A 45 -1.16 0.78 -10.08
CA TRP A 45 -0.94 1.91 -9.18
C TRP A 45 -0.28 1.47 -7.88
N ILE A 46 0.41 2.41 -7.25
CA ILE A 46 1.05 2.22 -5.96
C ILE A 46 0.88 3.48 -5.13
N TRP A 47 0.60 3.32 -3.84
CA TRP A 47 0.45 4.45 -2.93
C TRP A 47 0.80 4.08 -1.49
N TYR A 48 0.78 5.06 -0.63
CA TYR A 48 1.07 4.99 0.79
C TYR A 48 -0.01 5.73 1.60
N ASN A 49 -0.04 5.55 2.92
CA ASN A 49 -0.97 6.26 3.79
C ASN A 49 -0.59 7.74 3.91
N GLY A 50 -1.58 8.59 3.98
CA GLY A 50 -1.39 10.04 4.08
C GLY A 50 -2.70 10.80 4.16
N PHE A 51 -2.63 12.11 4.25
CA PHE A 51 -3.80 12.95 4.19
C PHE A 51 -4.36 13.04 2.77
N PRO A 52 -5.65 13.40 2.61
CA PRO A 52 -6.26 13.56 1.30
C PRO A 52 -5.47 14.53 0.41
N CYS A 53 -5.44 14.27 -0.89
CA CYS A 53 -4.81 15.16 -1.84
C CYS A 53 -5.39 16.57 -1.75
N GLY A 54 -4.53 17.58 -1.66
CA GLY A 54 -4.93 18.97 -1.50
C GLY A 54 -5.08 19.47 -0.06
N CYS A 55 -5.03 18.56 0.92
CA CYS A 55 -4.92 18.97 2.34
C CYS A 55 -3.47 19.28 2.72
N SER A 56 -3.29 20.28 3.58
CA SER A 56 -1.97 20.64 4.08
C SER A 56 -1.43 19.57 5.02
N ASP A 57 -0.20 19.17 4.80
CA ASP A 57 0.51 18.26 5.70
C ASP A 57 0.92 18.92 7.03
N GLU A 58 0.93 20.24 7.06
CA GLU A 58 1.35 21.04 8.23
C GLU A 58 0.18 21.39 9.15
N GLU A 59 -1.05 21.36 8.67
CA GLU A 59 -2.23 21.85 9.41
C GLU A 59 -3.00 20.73 10.11
N LEU A 60 -2.88 19.48 9.65
CA LEU A 60 -3.62 18.37 10.21
C LEU A 60 -2.82 17.59 11.26
N PRO A 61 -3.48 17.13 12.35
CA PRO A 61 -2.81 16.44 13.44
C PRO A 61 -2.31 15.06 13.03
N ARG A 62 -1.17 14.63 13.61
CA ARG A 62 -0.58 13.30 13.39
C ARG A 62 -0.51 12.46 14.66
N ASP A 63 -1.02 12.98 15.75
CA ASP A 63 -1.04 12.29 17.03
C ASP A 63 -2.02 11.11 17.05
N ARG A 64 -1.84 10.23 18.02
CA ARG A 64 -2.68 9.05 18.24
C ARG A 64 -3.55 9.16 19.48
N GLU A 65 -3.13 9.98 20.43
CA GLU A 65 -3.69 10.05 21.78
C GLU A 65 -4.09 11.47 22.11
N TRP A 66 -5.32 11.82 21.83
CA TRP A 66 -6.00 13.08 22.19
C TRP A 66 -7.49 12.94 21.88
N ASP A 67 -8.23 14.02 22.00
CA ASP A 67 -9.60 14.04 21.49
C ASP A 67 -9.64 13.64 20.01
N PHE A 68 -10.67 12.94 19.58
CA PHE A 68 -10.71 12.30 18.26
C PHE A 68 -10.33 13.22 17.09
N LEU A 69 -10.79 14.49 17.13
CA LEU A 69 -10.50 15.48 16.09
C LEU A 69 -9.06 16.04 16.16
N ASP A 70 -8.37 15.83 17.26
CA ASP A 70 -6.98 16.23 17.46
C ASP A 70 -6.00 15.08 17.12
N THR A 71 -6.53 13.97 16.61
CA THR A 71 -5.73 12.83 16.16
C THR A 71 -5.74 12.72 14.63
N LYS A 72 -4.85 11.90 14.09
CA LYS A 72 -4.79 11.63 12.66
C LYS A 72 -5.97 10.82 12.12
N TYR A 73 -6.68 10.08 12.98
CA TYR A 73 -7.63 9.05 12.55
C TYR A 73 -8.79 9.53 11.70
N PRO A 74 -9.41 10.69 11.93
CA PRO A 74 -10.46 11.19 11.06
C PRO A 74 -9.96 11.72 9.72
N PHE A 75 -8.66 11.94 9.56
CA PHE A 75 -8.09 12.64 8.39
C PHE A 75 -7.21 11.74 7.52
N VAL A 76 -6.58 10.72 8.09
CA VAL A 76 -5.66 9.86 7.34
C VAL A 76 -6.41 8.91 6.40
N VAL A 77 -5.98 8.87 5.15
CA VAL A 77 -6.44 7.88 4.18
C VAL A 77 -5.46 6.72 4.18
N HIS A 78 -5.97 5.50 4.35
CA HIS A 78 -5.15 4.29 4.33
C HIS A 78 -4.57 4.04 2.94
N ALA A 79 -3.43 3.37 2.89
CA ALA A 79 -2.70 3.14 1.65
C ALA A 79 -3.52 2.39 0.59
N GLU A 80 -4.36 1.44 0.99
CA GLU A 80 -5.22 0.66 0.10
C GLU A 80 -6.27 1.53 -0.57
N VAL A 81 -6.96 2.36 0.20
CA VAL A 81 -7.97 3.31 -0.32
C VAL A 81 -7.30 4.32 -1.23
N ASN A 82 -6.14 4.85 -0.82
CA ASN A 82 -5.36 5.76 -1.64
C ASN A 82 -4.93 5.12 -2.96
N ALA A 83 -4.48 3.86 -2.94
CA ALA A 83 -4.10 3.17 -4.17
C ALA A 83 -5.28 2.97 -5.12
N VAL A 84 -6.45 2.59 -4.60
CA VAL A 84 -7.66 2.41 -5.41
C VAL A 84 -8.15 3.74 -6.00
N LEU A 85 -8.31 4.77 -5.17
CA LEU A 85 -8.87 6.05 -5.62
C LEU A 85 -7.93 6.80 -6.58
N ASN A 86 -6.62 6.75 -6.34
CA ASN A 86 -5.63 7.42 -7.19
C ASN A 86 -5.23 6.62 -8.43
N SER A 87 -5.72 5.39 -8.60
CA SER A 87 -5.53 4.63 -9.84
C SER A 87 -6.24 5.26 -11.04
N GLY A 88 -7.13 6.23 -10.79
CA GLY A 88 -7.92 6.90 -11.80
C GLY A 88 -9.04 5.99 -12.34
N TRP A 89 -9.31 6.11 -13.63
CA TRP A 89 -10.36 5.33 -14.31
C TRP A 89 -9.90 3.95 -14.79
N ARG A 90 -8.81 3.43 -14.26
CA ARG A 90 -8.31 2.11 -14.65
C ARG A 90 -9.22 1.00 -14.16
N ASN A 91 -9.39 -0.01 -14.99
CA ASN A 91 -10.12 -1.21 -14.58
C ASN A 91 -9.28 -2.02 -13.60
N LEU A 92 -9.74 -2.12 -12.37
CA LEU A 92 -9.07 -2.86 -11.29
C LEU A 92 -9.58 -4.30 -11.16
N LYS A 93 -10.56 -4.70 -11.98
CA LYS A 93 -11.12 -6.06 -11.93
C LYS A 93 -10.02 -7.11 -12.15
N ASP A 94 -10.03 -8.11 -11.28
CA ASP A 94 -9.06 -9.21 -11.28
C ASP A 94 -7.60 -8.81 -11.05
N CYS A 95 -7.30 -7.55 -10.74
CA CYS A 95 -6.00 -7.14 -10.25
C CYS A 95 -5.70 -7.78 -8.89
N LYS A 96 -4.43 -7.90 -8.56
CA LYS A 96 -3.95 -8.25 -7.23
C LYS A 96 -3.59 -6.98 -6.47
N ILE A 97 -3.76 -6.99 -5.15
CA ILE A 97 -3.26 -5.94 -4.28
C ILE A 97 -2.29 -6.52 -3.26
N TYR A 98 -1.12 -5.92 -3.15
CA TYR A 98 -0.09 -6.21 -2.16
C TYR A 98 -0.15 -5.12 -1.10
N VAL A 99 -0.20 -5.50 0.17
CA VAL A 99 -0.36 -4.59 1.31
C VAL A 99 0.58 -4.94 2.44
N ALA A 100 1.00 -3.92 3.21
CA ALA A 100 1.90 -4.10 4.35
C ALA A 100 1.24 -4.84 5.52
N LEU A 101 -0.03 -4.52 5.77
CA LEU A 101 -0.82 -5.06 6.87
C LEU A 101 -2.13 -5.60 6.33
N PHE A 102 -2.74 -6.53 7.05
CA PHE A 102 -4.07 -6.99 6.68
C PHE A 102 -5.05 -5.81 6.67
N PRO A 103 -5.84 -5.62 5.59
CA PRO A 103 -6.73 -4.48 5.47
C PRO A 103 -7.76 -4.41 6.60
N CYS A 104 -8.04 -3.20 7.10
CA CYS A 104 -9.16 -3.00 8.00
C CYS A 104 -10.49 -3.23 7.26
N ASN A 105 -11.60 -3.32 7.99
CA ASN A 105 -12.92 -3.57 7.41
C ASN A 105 -13.32 -2.53 6.34
N GLU A 106 -12.97 -1.27 6.54
CA GLU A 106 -13.26 -0.20 5.56
C GLU A 106 -12.44 -0.38 4.27
N CYS A 107 -11.14 -0.63 4.38
CA CYS A 107 -10.29 -0.92 3.23
C CYS A 107 -10.73 -2.20 2.51
N ALA A 108 -11.09 -3.24 3.25
CA ALA A 108 -11.57 -4.50 2.67
C ALA A 108 -12.83 -4.29 1.81
N LYS A 109 -13.78 -3.47 2.27
CA LYS A 109 -14.99 -3.13 1.47
C LYS A 109 -14.62 -2.46 0.15
N VAL A 110 -13.69 -1.50 0.18
CA VAL A 110 -13.23 -0.80 -1.03
C VAL A 110 -12.53 -1.77 -2.00
N ILE A 111 -11.66 -2.64 -1.49
CA ILE A 111 -10.96 -3.66 -2.30
C ILE A 111 -11.97 -4.60 -2.97
N ILE A 112 -12.92 -5.13 -2.22
CA ILE A 112 -13.95 -6.05 -2.73
C ILE A 112 -14.83 -5.35 -3.77
N GLN A 113 -15.28 -4.14 -3.48
CA GLN A 113 -16.13 -3.36 -4.39
C GLN A 113 -15.41 -2.98 -5.69
N SER A 114 -14.10 -2.92 -5.66
CA SER A 114 -13.24 -2.68 -6.84
C SER A 114 -12.92 -3.96 -7.64
N TRP A 115 -13.46 -5.10 -7.23
CA TRP A 115 -13.22 -6.42 -7.85
C TRP A 115 -11.74 -6.84 -7.84
N ILE A 116 -10.96 -6.30 -6.93
CA ILE A 116 -9.55 -6.66 -6.73
C ILE A 116 -9.47 -7.96 -5.94
N LYS A 117 -8.55 -8.83 -6.32
CA LYS A 117 -8.19 -10.04 -5.57
C LYS A 117 -7.18 -9.69 -4.48
N LEU A 118 -7.53 -9.89 -3.22
CA LEU A 118 -6.59 -9.70 -2.12
C LEU A 118 -5.53 -10.81 -2.18
N THR A 119 -4.29 -10.42 -2.31
CA THR A 119 -3.15 -11.33 -2.20
C THR A 119 -2.59 -11.24 -0.78
N LYS A 120 -2.82 -12.28 0.01
CA LYS A 120 -2.13 -12.44 1.29
C LYS A 120 -0.70 -12.84 0.98
N LEU A 121 0.25 -12.00 1.33
CA LEU A 121 1.65 -12.39 1.30
C LEU A 121 2.01 -13.07 2.62
N GLU A 122 2.55 -14.27 2.51
CA GLU A 122 3.10 -15.02 3.64
C GLU A 122 4.49 -14.51 4.06
N ILE A 123 5.04 -13.57 3.29
CA ILE A 123 6.38 -13.01 3.51
C ILE A 123 6.24 -11.74 4.36
N THR A 124 6.82 -11.75 5.54
CA THR A 124 6.89 -10.56 6.38
C THR A 124 7.93 -9.58 5.86
N THR A 125 7.77 -8.28 6.18
CA THR A 125 8.76 -7.24 5.82
C THR A 125 10.16 -7.61 6.31
N ASP A 126 10.27 -8.23 7.49
CA ASP A 126 11.54 -8.64 8.08
C ASP A 126 12.23 -9.76 7.28
N GLU A 127 11.46 -10.73 6.78
CA GLU A 127 11.99 -11.81 5.92
C GLU A 127 12.50 -11.28 4.58
N ILE A 128 11.86 -10.25 4.04
CA ILE A 128 12.32 -9.59 2.82
C ILE A 128 13.63 -8.85 3.08
N VAL A 129 13.71 -8.07 4.15
CA VAL A 129 14.92 -7.32 4.52
C VAL A 129 16.10 -8.24 4.79
N LEU A 130 15.89 -9.40 5.41
CA LEU A 130 16.95 -10.38 5.68
C LEU A 130 17.55 -11.02 4.41
N LYS A 131 16.76 -11.14 3.33
CA LYS A 131 17.27 -11.70 2.05
C LYS A 131 18.25 -10.78 1.31
N PHE A 132 18.37 -9.50 1.69
CA PHE A 132 19.22 -8.51 1.02
C PHE A 132 20.39 -8.01 1.87
N LYS A 133 20.61 -8.61 3.04
CA LYS A 133 21.86 -8.49 3.82
C LYS A 133 22.83 -9.60 3.47
#